data_7a3699d8625e6936d9a8fddf13038858
#
_entry.id   7a3699d8625e6936d9a8fddf13038858
#
_cell.length_a   1.000
_cell.length_b   1.000
_cell.length_c   1.000
_cell.angle_alpha   90.00
_cell.angle_beta   90.00
_cell.angle_gamma   90.00
#
_symmetry.space_group_name_H-M   'P 1'
#
loop_
_entity.id
_entity.type
_entity.pdbx_description
1 polymer ?
#
loop_
_entity_poly.entity_id
_entity_poly.type
_entity_poly.pdbx_seq_one_letter_code
_entity_poly.pdbx_strand_id
1 'polypeptide(L)'
;MICGDVFANRRPDPVLQQIEDFDDGTVSANDCFRPVARYFDRISRPEHLLTALPRAMAMMTDPQNCGPAVLAFCQDVQAEEFDYPEDFFTPRTWRIRRPEPDPREVADVARMIAEAECPVIVSGGG
;
A
#
# COMPACT_ATOMS: atom_id res chain seq x y z
N MET A 1 2.81 -0.74 -5.56
CA MET A 1 2.54 -0.56 -7.01
C MET A 1 2.39 0.92 -7.28
N ILE A 2 2.99 1.39 -8.38
CA ILE A 2 2.84 2.76 -8.89
C ILE A 2 2.23 2.63 -10.28
N CYS A 3 1.13 3.34 -10.53
CA CYS A 3 0.43 3.31 -11.82
C CYS A 3 0.02 4.73 -12.25
N GLY A 4 -0.16 4.93 -13.54
CA GLY A 4 -0.77 6.14 -14.08
C GLY A 4 -2.27 6.16 -13.81
N ASP A 5 -2.85 7.36 -13.82
CA ASP A 5 -4.29 7.58 -13.63
C ASP A 5 -4.80 8.64 -14.60
N VAL A 6 -6.09 8.82 -14.68
CA VAL A 6 -6.76 9.87 -15.45
C VAL A 6 -6.24 11.25 -15.07
N PHE A 7 -6.45 12.25 -15.91
CA PHE A 7 -6.05 13.62 -15.60
C PHE A 7 -6.75 14.16 -14.36
N ALA A 8 -5.99 14.77 -13.46
CA ALA A 8 -6.53 15.43 -12.27
C ALA A 8 -7.49 16.57 -12.64
N ASN A 9 -7.21 17.29 -13.71
CA ASN A 9 -8.04 18.38 -14.21
C ASN A 9 -9.31 17.90 -14.93
N ARG A 10 -9.48 16.58 -15.11
CA ARG A 10 -10.66 15.94 -15.72
C ARG A 10 -11.02 16.45 -17.11
N ARG A 11 -10.07 16.88 -17.89
CA ARG A 11 -10.32 17.11 -19.30
C ARG A 11 -10.53 15.77 -19.98
N PRO A 12 -11.71 15.57 -20.59
CA PRO A 12 -12.03 14.31 -21.25
C PRO A 12 -11.41 14.26 -22.65
N ASP A 13 -10.10 14.37 -22.76
CA ASP A 13 -9.45 13.99 -24.00
C ASP A 13 -9.09 12.51 -23.90
N PRO A 14 -9.11 11.76 -25.02
CA PRO A 14 -8.80 10.36 -25.00
C PRO A 14 -7.41 10.14 -24.42
N VAL A 15 -7.37 9.75 -23.17
CA VAL A 15 -6.15 9.38 -22.48
C VAL A 15 -5.84 7.96 -22.91
N LEU A 16 -4.72 7.75 -23.52
CA LEU A 16 -4.36 6.58 -24.32
C LEU A 16 -4.41 5.24 -23.58
N GLN A 17 -4.60 5.19 -22.26
CA GLN A 17 -4.42 3.97 -21.45
C GLN A 17 -5.39 3.85 -20.29
N GLN A 18 -6.41 4.70 -20.21
CA GLN A 18 -7.25 4.74 -19.03
C GLN A 18 -8.72 4.67 -19.42
N ILE A 19 -9.40 3.70 -18.81
CA ILE A 19 -10.84 3.61 -18.92
C ILE A 19 -11.43 4.58 -17.91
N GLU A 20 -12.15 5.57 -18.40
CA GLU A 20 -12.94 6.46 -17.57
C GLU A 20 -14.40 6.01 -17.60
N ASP A 21 -15.07 6.19 -16.48
CA ASP A 21 -16.51 6.16 -16.45
C ASP A 21 -17.02 7.58 -16.74
N PHE A 22 -17.66 7.77 -17.89
CA PHE A 22 -18.17 9.10 -18.29
C PHE A 22 -19.37 9.54 -17.46
N ASP A 23 -20.05 8.61 -16.82
CA ASP A 23 -21.20 8.89 -15.96
C ASP A 23 -20.76 9.17 -14.51
N ASP A 24 -19.60 8.66 -14.10
CA ASP A 24 -19.02 8.91 -12.76
C ASP A 24 -17.54 9.31 -12.85
N GLY A 25 -17.30 10.60 -12.88
CA GLY A 25 -15.94 11.15 -12.93
C GLY A 25 -15.08 10.88 -11.67
N THR A 26 -15.56 10.17 -10.68
CA THR A 26 -14.76 9.75 -9.51
C THR A 26 -14.12 8.39 -9.69
N VAL A 27 -14.54 7.63 -10.70
CA VAL A 27 -14.08 6.28 -11.00
C VAL A 27 -12.97 6.30 -12.07
N SER A 28 -11.96 5.48 -11.86
CA SER A 28 -10.94 5.17 -12.86
C SER A 28 -10.64 3.68 -12.90
N ALA A 29 -9.95 3.21 -13.93
CA ALA A 29 -9.53 1.81 -14.06
C ALA A 29 -8.74 1.32 -12.83
N ASN A 30 -8.00 2.21 -12.16
CA ASN A 30 -7.21 1.88 -10.99
C ASN A 30 -8.05 1.54 -9.75
N ASP A 31 -9.33 1.88 -9.73
CA ASP A 31 -10.22 1.53 -8.62
C ASP A 31 -10.39 0.00 -8.48
N CYS A 32 -10.07 -0.78 -9.52
CA CYS A 32 -10.02 -2.24 -9.44
C CYS A 32 -9.00 -2.77 -8.42
N PHE A 33 -8.00 -1.97 -8.03
CA PHE A 33 -7.01 -2.34 -7.03
C PHE A 33 -7.45 -2.09 -5.59
N ARG A 34 -8.51 -1.29 -5.36
CA ARG A 34 -8.99 -0.96 -4.01
C ARG A 34 -9.31 -2.21 -3.16
N PRO A 35 -9.98 -3.23 -3.68
CA PRO A 35 -10.32 -4.41 -2.88
C PRO A 35 -9.11 -5.24 -2.44
N VAL A 36 -7.98 -5.15 -3.15
CA VAL A 36 -6.78 -5.95 -2.90
C VAL A 36 -5.64 -5.15 -2.28
N ALA A 37 -5.73 -3.83 -2.28
CA ALA A 37 -4.75 -2.95 -1.65
C ALA A 37 -5.08 -2.70 -0.18
N ARG A 38 -4.05 -2.65 0.67
CA ARG A 38 -4.18 -2.17 2.06
C ARG A 38 -4.11 -0.66 2.16
N TYR A 39 -3.44 -0.05 1.20
CA TYR A 39 -3.38 1.39 1.03
C TYR A 39 -3.56 1.74 -0.44
N PHE A 40 -4.47 2.64 -0.72
CA PHE A 40 -4.70 3.18 -2.05
C PHE A 40 -4.80 4.68 -1.96
N ASP A 41 -4.05 5.39 -2.79
CA ASP A 41 -4.16 6.84 -2.89
C ASP A 41 -4.00 7.29 -4.34
N ARG A 42 -4.72 8.37 -4.68
CA ARG A 42 -4.64 9.02 -5.98
C ARG A 42 -3.89 10.33 -5.84
N ILE A 43 -2.77 10.42 -6.50
CA ILE A 43 -1.91 11.59 -6.49
C ILE A 43 -2.40 12.58 -7.56
N SER A 44 -3.25 13.50 -7.14
CA SER A 44 -3.85 14.52 -8.00
C SER A 44 -3.19 15.89 -7.86
N ARG A 45 -2.12 15.98 -7.07
CA ARG A 45 -1.21 17.12 -6.92
C ARG A 45 0.15 16.62 -6.46
N PRO A 46 1.26 17.25 -6.87
CA PRO A 46 2.59 16.80 -6.46
C PRO A 46 2.78 16.74 -4.94
N GLU A 47 2.27 17.73 -4.20
CA GLU A 47 2.40 17.80 -2.75
C GLU A 47 1.71 16.67 -1.99
N HIS A 48 0.76 15.96 -2.59
CA HIS A 48 0.13 14.78 -1.97
C HIS A 48 1.16 13.69 -1.67
N LEU A 49 2.25 13.64 -2.44
CA LEU A 49 3.27 12.62 -2.25
C LEU A 49 3.98 12.75 -0.91
N LEU A 50 4.06 13.96 -0.33
CA LEU A 50 4.64 14.20 0.99
C LEU A 50 3.97 13.38 2.11
N THR A 51 2.70 13.07 1.95
CA THR A 51 1.93 12.28 2.92
C THR A 51 1.64 10.87 2.43
N ALA A 52 1.34 10.70 1.16
CA ALA A 52 0.95 9.41 0.58
C ALA A 52 2.10 8.40 0.59
N LEU A 53 3.32 8.82 0.24
CA LEU A 53 4.47 7.91 0.20
C LEU A 53 4.85 7.37 1.58
N PRO A 54 5.00 8.20 2.63
CA PRO A 54 5.25 7.69 3.98
C PRO A 54 4.14 6.75 4.50
N ARG A 55 2.88 7.03 4.18
CA ARG A 55 1.75 6.16 4.57
C ARG A 55 1.79 4.82 3.84
N ALA A 56 2.09 4.82 2.55
CA ALA A 56 2.27 3.61 1.77
C ALA A 56 3.40 2.74 2.34
N MET A 57 4.54 3.36 2.68
CA MET A 57 5.67 2.66 3.30
C MET A 57 5.32 2.13 4.69
N ALA A 58 4.63 2.91 5.51
CA ALA A 58 4.17 2.47 6.82
C ALA A 58 3.25 1.25 6.72
N MET A 59 2.31 1.25 5.77
CA MET A 59 1.40 0.11 5.55
C MET A 59 2.15 -1.13 5.09
N MET A 60 3.12 -1.01 4.20
CA MET A 60 3.91 -2.15 3.72
C MET A 60 4.83 -2.75 4.79
N THR A 61 5.10 -2.01 5.86
CA THR A 61 5.98 -2.42 6.96
C THR A 61 5.24 -2.63 8.28
N ASP A 62 3.92 -2.52 8.29
CA ASP A 62 3.10 -2.75 9.46
C ASP A 62 3.09 -4.23 9.83
N PRO A 63 3.43 -4.63 11.07
CA PRO A 63 3.51 -6.04 11.45
C PRO A 63 2.16 -6.75 11.50
N GLN A 64 1.05 -6.01 11.67
CA GLN A 64 -0.29 -6.58 11.82
C GLN A 64 -1.11 -6.49 10.52
N ASN A 65 -0.94 -5.42 9.75
CA ASN A 65 -1.76 -5.11 8.58
C ASN A 65 -0.94 -4.98 7.30
N CYS A 66 0.26 -5.57 7.27
CA CYS A 66 1.12 -5.55 6.09
C CYS A 66 0.35 -5.97 4.84
N GLY A 67 0.52 -5.20 3.77
CA GLY A 67 -0.10 -5.52 2.51
C GLY A 67 0.26 -4.56 1.38
N PRO A 68 -0.28 -4.80 0.18
CA PRO A 68 0.03 -4.00 -0.99
C PRO A 68 -0.39 -2.54 -0.82
N ALA A 69 0.48 -1.63 -1.25
CA ALA A 69 0.17 -0.21 -1.39
C ALA A 69 0.11 0.16 -2.87
N VAL A 70 -0.87 0.95 -3.24
CA VAL A 70 -1.06 1.47 -4.60
C VAL A 70 -1.08 2.99 -4.56
N LEU A 71 -0.24 3.60 -5.39
CA LEU A 71 -0.24 5.03 -5.66
C LEU A 71 -0.55 5.24 -7.14
N ALA A 72 -1.68 5.87 -7.42
CA ALA A 72 -2.14 6.16 -8.76
C ALA A 72 -1.85 7.64 -9.09
N PHE A 73 -0.93 7.88 -10.02
CA PHE A 73 -0.50 9.22 -10.39
C PHE A 73 -1.30 9.75 -11.57
N CYS A 74 -2.01 10.84 -11.35
CA CYS A 74 -2.67 11.54 -12.46
C CYS A 74 -1.67 11.97 -13.52
N GLN A 75 -2.01 11.76 -14.78
CA GLN A 75 -1.07 11.89 -15.90
C GLN A 75 -0.55 13.32 -16.05
N ASP A 76 -1.38 14.32 -15.88
CA ASP A 76 -1.00 15.73 -15.90
C ASP A 76 -0.07 16.09 -14.73
N VAL A 77 -0.34 15.55 -13.55
CA VAL A 77 0.46 15.78 -12.33
C VAL A 77 1.87 15.22 -12.44
N GLN A 78 2.08 14.17 -13.24
CA GLN A 78 3.41 13.59 -13.46
C GLN A 78 4.39 14.56 -14.18
N ALA A 79 3.86 15.59 -14.85
CA ALA A 79 4.63 16.61 -15.52
C ALA A 79 4.71 17.93 -14.75
N GLU A 80 4.07 18.03 -13.60
CA GLU A 80 4.10 19.22 -12.77
C GLU A 80 5.40 19.29 -11.95
N GLU A 81 5.91 20.49 -11.81
CA GLU A 81 7.05 20.79 -10.93
C GLU A 81 6.55 21.12 -9.53
N PHE A 82 7.28 20.67 -8.52
CA PHE A 82 7.00 20.98 -7.12
C PHE A 82 8.33 21.05 -6.33
N ASP A 83 8.44 22.04 -5.48
CA ASP A 83 9.63 22.22 -4.64
C ASP A 83 9.50 21.36 -3.37
N TYR A 84 9.98 20.14 -3.48
CA TYR A 84 9.98 19.20 -2.36
C TYR A 84 11.00 19.61 -1.29
N PRO A 85 10.63 19.56 -0.01
CA PRO A 85 11.58 19.79 1.08
C PRO A 85 12.76 18.81 1.00
N GLU A 86 13.98 19.26 1.29
CA GLU A 86 15.19 18.44 1.20
C GLU A 86 15.12 17.19 2.09
N ASP A 87 14.47 17.28 3.25
CA ASP A 87 14.30 16.16 4.19
C ASP A 87 13.40 15.05 3.63
N PHE A 88 12.57 15.32 2.63
CA PHE A 88 11.79 14.32 1.92
C PHE A 88 12.68 13.27 1.23
N PHE A 89 13.84 13.68 0.76
CA PHE A 89 14.81 12.81 0.07
C PHE A 89 15.80 12.15 1.02
N THR A 90 15.72 12.45 2.30
CA THR A 90 16.61 11.84 3.29
C THR A 90 16.35 10.33 3.41
N PRO A 91 17.38 9.48 3.29
CA PRO A 91 17.22 8.04 3.42
C PRO A 91 16.61 7.65 4.77
N ARG A 92 15.58 6.83 4.74
CA ARG A 92 14.92 6.32 5.96
C ARG A 92 15.06 4.81 6.02
N THR A 93 15.43 4.30 7.20
CA THR A 93 15.45 2.87 7.46
C THR A 93 14.10 2.44 8.03
N TRP A 94 13.39 1.61 7.29
CA TRP A 94 12.14 1.01 7.74
C TRP A 94 12.42 -0.31 8.42
N ARG A 95 12.05 -0.41 9.70
CA ARG A 95 12.22 -1.63 10.49
C ARG A 95 10.86 -2.27 10.69
N ILE A 96 10.71 -3.49 10.20
CA ILE A 96 9.50 -4.29 10.46
C ILE A 96 9.61 -4.78 11.91
N ARG A 97 8.65 -4.36 12.73
CA ARG A 97 8.53 -4.87 14.10
C ARG A 97 7.97 -6.28 14.03
N ARG A 98 8.60 -7.18 14.75
CA ARG A 98 8.05 -8.52 14.97
C ARG A 98 7.73 -8.63 16.44
N PRO A 99 6.42 -8.64 16.84
CA PRO A 99 6.06 -8.84 18.22
C PRO A 99 6.52 -10.24 18.66
N GLU A 100 7.07 -10.32 19.87
CA GLU A 100 7.40 -11.60 20.46
C GLU A 100 6.10 -12.33 20.82
N PRO A 101 6.03 -13.66 20.64
CA PRO A 101 4.88 -14.44 21.05
C PRO A 101 4.79 -14.49 22.58
N ASP A 102 3.58 -14.65 23.12
CA ASP A 102 3.40 -14.85 24.55
C ASP A 102 4.12 -16.13 25.02
N PRO A 103 5.05 -16.05 26.00
CA PRO A 103 5.80 -17.23 26.46
C PRO A 103 4.90 -18.35 26.99
N ARG A 104 3.71 -18.04 27.49
CA ARG A 104 2.74 -19.03 27.97
C ARG A 104 2.13 -19.80 26.80
N GLU A 105 1.72 -19.09 25.74
CA GLU A 105 1.20 -19.71 24.52
C GLU A 105 2.27 -20.59 23.86
N VAL A 106 3.52 -20.15 23.83
CA VAL A 106 4.64 -20.97 23.32
C VAL A 106 4.81 -22.25 24.12
N ALA A 107 4.73 -22.16 25.46
CA ALA A 107 4.83 -23.34 26.33
C ALA A 107 3.65 -24.31 26.14
N ASP A 108 2.44 -23.77 25.97
CA ASP A 108 1.24 -24.60 25.74
C ASP A 108 1.31 -25.31 24.39
N VAL A 109 1.71 -24.62 23.33
CA VAL A 109 1.90 -25.22 22.00
C VAL A 109 3.01 -26.27 22.04
N ALA A 110 4.12 -26.00 22.70
CA ALA A 110 5.21 -26.99 22.85
C ALA A 110 4.74 -28.27 23.55
N ARG A 111 3.91 -28.14 24.60
CA ARG A 111 3.30 -29.27 25.28
C ARG A 111 2.36 -30.06 24.36
N MET A 112 1.48 -29.35 23.64
CA MET A 112 0.57 -30.00 22.67
C MET A 112 1.31 -30.80 21.61
N ILE A 113 2.42 -30.26 21.09
CA ILE A 113 3.26 -30.96 20.11
C ILE A 113 3.90 -32.19 20.73
N ALA A 114 4.40 -32.09 21.96
CA ALA A 114 5.07 -33.21 22.65
C ALA A 114 4.10 -34.35 23.02
N GLU A 115 2.83 -34.05 23.28
CA GLU A 115 1.79 -35.02 23.63
C GLU A 115 1.11 -35.65 22.41
N ALA A 116 1.28 -35.07 21.22
CA ALA A 116 0.63 -35.53 19.99
C ALA A 116 1.37 -36.74 19.38
N GLU A 117 0.62 -37.76 18.98
CA GLU A 117 1.19 -38.90 18.25
C GLU A 117 1.63 -38.57 16.82
N CYS A 118 0.88 -37.69 16.15
CA CYS A 118 1.14 -37.26 14.77
C CYS A 118 0.86 -35.74 14.64
N PRO A 119 1.75 -34.87 15.12
CA PRO A 119 1.53 -33.44 15.03
C PRO A 119 1.65 -32.95 13.58
N VAL A 120 0.72 -32.10 13.15
CA VAL A 120 0.76 -31.38 11.88
C VAL A 120 0.87 -29.88 12.17
N ILE A 121 1.86 -29.23 11.59
CA ILE A 121 2.08 -27.80 11.75
C ILE A 121 1.82 -27.11 10.41
N VAL A 122 0.90 -26.15 10.39
CA VAL A 122 0.67 -25.27 9.24
C VAL A 122 1.31 -23.92 9.55
N SER A 123 2.42 -23.62 8.87
CA SER A 123 3.12 -22.35 9.03
C SER A 123 2.55 -21.33 8.04
N GLY A 124 2.07 -20.22 8.55
CA GLY A 124 1.60 -19.08 7.77
C GLY A 124 2.60 -17.93 7.78
N GLY A 125 2.15 -16.74 7.34
CA GLY A 125 2.95 -15.52 7.27
C GLY A 125 2.85 -14.62 8.52
N GLY A 126 2.16 -15.05 9.53
CA GLY A 126 1.92 -14.28 10.76
C GLY A 126 3.12 -14.21 11.69
#